data_4ea52aa0eca4981efacfe66cd9a7e48c
#
_entry.id   4ea52aa0eca4981efacfe66cd9a7e48c
#
_cell.length_a   1.000
_cell.length_b   1.000
_cell.length_c   1.000
_cell.angle_alpha   90.00
_cell.angle_beta   90.00
_cell.angle_gamma   90.00
#
_symmetry.space_group_name_H-M   'P 1'
#
loop_
_entity.id
_entity.type
_entity.pdbx_description
1 polymer ?
#
loop_
_entity_poly.entity_id
_entity_poly.type
_entity_poly.pdbx_seq_one_letter_code
_entity_poly.pdbx_strand_id
1 'polypeptide(L)'
;MSNELIQALHEIEKERGIPKVALIEAIKAALNTAYKKNFGTTQNVSVEFNDLSGEVRVFSQKKVVDKVEDDRLEIEIAEARELYPDCKAEDMVYVEATPTNFGRIAAQTAKQVVIQKLREAERSLIYEEFLEREGEIVTGTIQRIEARTVYITLGRTEGIMLPSDQINGERYEIGQRIKAYIYEVKNTSK
;
A
#
# COMPACT_ATOMS: atom_id res chain seq x y z
N MET A 1 -1.53 6.48 -20.07
CA MET A 1 -1.62 5.86 -18.70
C MET A 1 -0.61 6.44 -17.72
N SER A 2 0.65 6.64 -18.12
CA SER A 2 1.69 7.12 -17.18
C SER A 2 1.43 8.54 -16.64
N ASN A 3 1.00 9.45 -17.49
CA ASN A 3 0.76 10.85 -17.12
C ASN A 3 -0.47 11.01 -16.19
N GLU A 4 -1.48 10.18 -16.37
CA GLU A 4 -2.70 10.16 -15.55
C GLU A 4 -2.41 9.72 -14.11
N LEU A 5 -1.52 8.73 -13.93
CA LEU A 5 -1.10 8.29 -12.60
C LEU A 5 -0.37 9.41 -11.85
N ILE A 6 0.55 10.10 -12.52
CA ILE A 6 1.28 11.21 -11.90
C ILE A 6 0.35 12.36 -11.53
N GLN A 7 -0.61 12.70 -12.39
CA GLN A 7 -1.64 13.71 -12.08
C GLN A 7 -2.48 13.29 -10.86
N ALA A 8 -2.95 12.04 -10.83
CA ALA A 8 -3.70 11.51 -9.69
C ALA A 8 -2.90 11.57 -8.37
N LEU A 9 -1.59 11.27 -8.40
CA LEU A 9 -0.73 11.39 -7.22
C LEU A 9 -0.60 12.84 -6.74
N HIS A 10 -0.54 13.81 -7.65
CA HIS A 10 -0.53 15.24 -7.30
C HIS A 10 -1.87 15.71 -6.71
N GLU A 11 -2.99 15.24 -7.25
CA GLU A 11 -4.32 15.54 -6.72
C GLU A 11 -4.48 14.99 -5.30
N ILE A 12 -4.04 13.76 -5.07
CA ILE A 12 -4.06 13.12 -3.74
C ILE A 12 -3.20 13.90 -2.74
N GLU A 13 -2.01 14.33 -3.13
CA GLU A 13 -1.15 15.15 -2.29
C GLU A 13 -1.84 16.46 -1.90
N LYS A 14 -2.48 17.13 -2.88
CA LYS A 14 -3.16 18.40 -2.68
C LYS A 14 -4.44 18.28 -1.84
N GLU A 15 -5.26 17.25 -2.10
CA GLU A 15 -6.59 17.09 -1.48
C GLU A 15 -6.55 16.35 -0.15
N ARG A 16 -5.62 15.43 0.02
CA ARG A 16 -5.54 14.51 1.17
C ARG A 16 -4.30 14.71 2.03
N GLY A 17 -3.37 15.58 1.63
CA GLY A 17 -2.16 15.87 2.37
C GLY A 17 -1.16 14.70 2.44
N ILE A 18 -1.31 13.68 1.59
CA ILE A 18 -0.40 12.54 1.56
C ILE A 18 0.78 12.89 0.64
N PRO A 19 2.04 12.94 1.15
CA PRO A 19 3.17 13.33 0.33
C PRO A 19 3.35 12.40 -0.88
N LYS A 20 3.49 12.98 -2.08
CA LYS A 20 3.72 12.22 -3.33
C LYS A 20 4.90 11.27 -3.20
N VAL A 21 5.97 11.69 -2.53
CA VAL A 21 7.17 10.86 -2.31
C VAL A 21 6.82 9.57 -1.56
N ALA A 22 6.03 9.65 -0.50
CA ALA A 22 5.61 8.48 0.28
C ALA A 22 4.75 7.51 -0.54
N LEU A 23 3.90 8.04 -1.44
CA LEU A 23 3.12 7.22 -2.36
C LEU A 23 4.01 6.49 -3.37
N ILE A 24 4.98 7.19 -3.95
CA ILE A 24 5.94 6.61 -4.90
C ILE A 24 6.79 5.53 -4.25
N GLU A 25 7.31 5.76 -3.06
CA GLU A 25 8.09 4.75 -2.31
C GLU A 25 7.25 3.49 -2.00
N ALA A 26 6.01 3.67 -1.58
CA ALA A 26 5.10 2.56 -1.34
C ALA A 26 4.79 1.78 -2.63
N ILE A 27 4.62 2.47 -3.77
CA ILE A 27 4.44 1.85 -5.08
C ILE A 27 5.70 1.07 -5.47
N LYS A 28 6.89 1.64 -5.36
CA LYS A 28 8.17 0.97 -5.67
C LYS A 28 8.34 -0.32 -4.85
N ALA A 29 8.08 -0.27 -3.55
CA ALA A 29 8.17 -1.43 -2.66
C ALA A 29 7.17 -2.53 -3.05
N ALA A 30 5.92 -2.15 -3.36
CA ALA A 30 4.89 -3.09 -3.78
C ALA A 30 5.19 -3.70 -5.15
N LEU A 31 5.73 -2.93 -6.09
CA LEU A 31 6.15 -3.41 -7.41
C LEU A 31 7.28 -4.44 -7.31
N ASN A 32 8.28 -4.22 -6.45
CA ASN A 32 9.32 -5.20 -6.16
C ASN A 32 8.73 -6.52 -5.64
N THR A 33 7.78 -6.43 -4.72
CA THR A 33 7.09 -7.60 -4.17
C THR A 33 6.25 -8.31 -5.23
N ALA A 34 5.52 -7.57 -6.05
CA ALA A 34 4.71 -8.10 -7.13
C ALA A 34 5.57 -8.79 -8.20
N TYR A 35 6.71 -8.21 -8.53
CA TYR A 35 7.66 -8.84 -9.46
C TYR A 35 8.15 -10.19 -8.92
N LYS A 36 8.66 -10.22 -7.68
CA LYS A 36 9.14 -11.45 -7.03
C LYS A 36 8.07 -12.54 -6.99
N LYS A 37 6.82 -12.16 -6.72
CA LYS A 37 5.69 -13.10 -6.66
C LYS A 37 5.35 -13.71 -8.03
N ASN A 38 5.42 -12.93 -9.12
CA ASN A 38 4.99 -13.36 -10.45
C ASN A 38 6.12 -13.98 -11.29
N PHE A 39 7.37 -13.57 -11.05
CA PHE A 39 8.51 -13.97 -11.89
C PHE A 39 9.60 -14.74 -11.12
N GLY A 40 9.45 -14.93 -9.80
CA GLY A 40 10.34 -15.71 -8.93
C GLY A 40 11.36 -14.85 -8.18
N THR A 41 11.97 -15.46 -7.16
CA THR A 41 12.86 -14.78 -6.19
C THR A 41 14.35 -14.93 -6.49
N THR A 42 14.72 -15.68 -7.53
CA THR A 42 16.11 -16.07 -7.83
C THR A 42 16.98 -14.91 -8.35
N GLN A 43 16.38 -13.78 -8.70
CA GLN A 43 17.11 -12.64 -9.24
C GLN A 43 17.11 -11.47 -8.25
N ASN A 44 18.26 -10.81 -8.08
CA ASN A 44 18.33 -9.50 -7.49
C ASN A 44 17.77 -8.48 -8.49
N VAL A 45 16.50 -8.12 -8.32
CA VAL A 45 15.80 -7.18 -9.20
C VAL A 45 15.57 -5.86 -8.49
N SER A 46 15.80 -4.78 -9.21
CA SER A 46 15.41 -3.43 -8.84
C SER A 46 14.31 -2.96 -9.77
N VAL A 47 13.22 -2.46 -9.19
CA VAL A 47 12.15 -1.82 -9.97
C VAL A 47 12.31 -0.32 -9.87
N GLU A 48 12.54 0.31 -11.01
CA GLU A 48 12.59 1.76 -11.12
C GLU A 48 11.24 2.31 -11.59
N PHE A 49 10.80 3.34 -10.91
CA PHE A 49 9.63 4.11 -11.25
C PHE A 49 10.06 5.53 -11.60
N ASN A 50 9.77 5.94 -12.83
CA ASN A 50 10.08 7.30 -13.27
C ASN A 50 9.01 8.26 -12.75
N ASP A 51 9.41 9.17 -11.87
CA ASP A 51 8.53 10.13 -11.17
C ASP A 51 7.90 11.18 -12.10
N LEU A 52 8.45 11.34 -13.32
CA LEU A 52 7.96 12.30 -14.32
C LEU A 52 7.05 11.65 -15.37
N SER A 53 7.44 10.47 -15.88
CA SER A 53 6.69 9.76 -16.91
C SER A 53 5.72 8.73 -16.34
N GLY A 54 5.90 8.28 -15.09
CA GLY A 54 5.15 7.16 -14.51
C GLY A 54 5.48 5.81 -15.14
N GLU A 55 6.59 5.74 -15.88
CA GLU A 55 7.07 4.51 -16.51
C GLU A 55 7.74 3.61 -15.47
N VAL A 56 7.49 2.32 -15.57
CA VAL A 56 8.08 1.32 -14.68
C VAL A 56 9.04 0.47 -15.49
N ARG A 57 10.29 0.41 -15.04
CA ARG A 57 11.33 -0.44 -15.61
C ARG A 57 11.85 -1.40 -14.56
N VAL A 58 12.20 -2.58 -14.98
CA VAL A 58 12.78 -3.60 -14.12
C VAL A 58 14.21 -3.87 -14.56
N PHE A 59 15.12 -3.78 -13.62
CA PHE A 59 16.53 -4.07 -13.83
C PHE A 59 16.92 -5.31 -13.03
N SER A 60 17.52 -6.26 -13.67
CA SER A 60 18.08 -7.45 -13.03
C SER A 60 19.58 -7.24 -12.85
N GLN A 61 20.09 -7.50 -11.65
CA GLN A 61 21.50 -7.49 -11.37
C GLN A 61 22.10 -8.81 -11.86
N LYS A 62 23.02 -8.70 -12.82
CA LYS A 62 23.71 -9.85 -13.42
C LYS A 62 25.21 -9.74 -13.21
N LYS A 63 25.85 -10.90 -13.03
CA LYS A 63 27.30 -11.03 -12.94
C LYS A 63 27.90 -11.11 -14.34
N VAL A 64 28.94 -10.35 -14.62
CA VAL A 64 29.66 -10.39 -15.89
C VAL A 64 30.60 -11.61 -15.87
N VAL A 65 30.43 -12.50 -16.84
CA VAL A 65 31.22 -13.73 -16.98
C VAL A 65 31.72 -13.91 -18.41
N ASP A 66 32.76 -14.71 -18.58
CA ASP A 66 33.28 -15.05 -19.92
C ASP A 66 32.35 -16.06 -20.65
N LYS A 67 31.68 -16.91 -19.87
CA LYS A 67 30.73 -17.90 -20.39
C LYS A 67 29.53 -17.99 -19.46
N VAL A 68 28.35 -17.74 -20.00
CA VAL A 68 27.07 -17.77 -19.26
C VAL A 68 26.68 -19.22 -18.97
N GLU A 69 26.40 -19.52 -17.71
CA GLU A 69 25.81 -20.78 -17.25
C GLU A 69 24.33 -20.63 -16.91
N ASP A 70 23.95 -19.48 -16.33
CA ASP A 70 22.56 -19.11 -16.02
C ASP A 70 22.24 -17.70 -16.56
N ASP A 71 21.50 -17.65 -17.66
CA ASP A 71 21.06 -16.41 -18.31
C ASP A 71 20.30 -15.45 -17.37
N ARG A 72 19.80 -15.94 -16.24
CA ARG A 72 19.07 -15.13 -15.27
C ARG A 72 19.99 -14.34 -14.35
N LEU A 73 21.15 -14.89 -14.04
CA LEU A 73 22.10 -14.35 -13.05
C LEU A 73 23.37 -13.81 -13.70
N GLU A 74 23.65 -14.19 -14.92
CA GLU A 74 24.91 -13.94 -15.61
C GLU A 74 24.69 -13.24 -16.95
N ILE A 75 25.68 -12.51 -17.41
CA ILE A 75 25.75 -11.88 -18.72
C ILE A 75 27.16 -12.03 -19.29
N GLU A 76 27.27 -12.28 -20.58
CA GLU A 76 28.55 -12.40 -21.25
C GLU A 76 29.26 -11.04 -21.29
N ILE A 77 30.57 -11.03 -21.08
CA ILE A 77 31.38 -9.78 -21.06
C ILE A 77 31.26 -8.98 -22.36
N ALA A 78 31.06 -9.64 -23.51
CA ALA A 78 30.85 -8.97 -24.78
C ALA A 78 29.58 -8.14 -24.80
N GLU A 79 28.45 -8.72 -24.33
CA GLU A 79 27.15 -8.08 -24.22
C GLU A 79 27.14 -7.00 -23.13
N ALA A 80 27.78 -7.29 -22.00
CA ALA A 80 27.90 -6.34 -20.89
C ALA A 80 28.65 -5.07 -21.30
N ARG A 81 29.66 -5.15 -22.16
CA ARG A 81 30.43 -4.00 -22.67
C ARG A 81 29.63 -3.11 -23.64
N GLU A 82 28.61 -3.59 -24.27
CA GLU A 82 27.70 -2.76 -25.07
C GLU A 82 26.94 -1.76 -24.20
N LEU A 83 26.60 -2.17 -22.96
CA LEU A 83 25.88 -1.35 -22.00
C LEU A 83 26.84 -0.56 -21.07
N TYR A 84 27.95 -1.19 -20.71
CA TYR A 84 28.96 -0.68 -19.77
C TYR A 84 30.38 -0.89 -20.33
N PRO A 85 30.92 0.05 -21.12
CA PRO A 85 32.18 -0.12 -21.86
C PRO A 85 33.39 -0.51 -21.00
N ASP A 86 33.40 -0.06 -19.74
CA ASP A 86 34.52 -0.24 -18.81
C ASP A 86 34.36 -1.48 -17.91
N CYS A 87 33.32 -2.31 -18.10
CA CYS A 87 33.08 -3.45 -17.25
C CYS A 87 34.12 -4.56 -17.43
N LYS A 88 34.40 -5.26 -16.34
CA LYS A 88 35.34 -6.38 -16.26
C LYS A 88 34.58 -7.65 -15.88
N ALA A 89 35.25 -8.80 -16.13
CA ALA A 89 34.74 -10.06 -15.59
C ALA A 89 34.61 -9.98 -14.07
N GLU A 90 33.59 -10.61 -13.52
CA GLU A 90 33.18 -10.62 -12.11
C GLU A 90 32.46 -9.34 -11.65
N ASP A 91 32.33 -8.28 -12.47
CA ASP A 91 31.54 -7.12 -12.13
C ASP A 91 30.04 -7.42 -12.09
N MET A 92 29.32 -6.64 -11.27
CA MET A 92 27.85 -6.72 -11.21
C MET A 92 27.25 -5.57 -12.00
N VAL A 93 26.46 -5.89 -13.01
CA VAL A 93 25.81 -4.90 -13.88
C VAL A 93 24.30 -5.01 -13.82
N TYR A 94 23.62 -3.89 -14.08
CA TYR A 94 22.16 -3.83 -14.12
C TYR A 94 21.69 -3.89 -15.58
N VAL A 95 20.92 -4.93 -15.91
CA VAL A 95 20.38 -5.13 -17.26
C VAL A 95 18.88 -4.98 -17.23
N GLU A 96 18.33 -4.22 -18.16
CA GLU A 96 16.88 -4.09 -18.26
C GLU A 96 16.24 -5.44 -18.61
N ALA A 97 15.35 -5.87 -17.74
CA ALA A 97 14.65 -7.15 -17.84
C ALA A 97 13.13 -6.97 -17.64
N THR A 98 12.58 -5.89 -18.19
CA THR A 98 11.15 -5.56 -18.05
C THR A 98 10.30 -6.55 -18.84
N PRO A 99 9.50 -7.44 -18.17
CA PRO A 99 8.65 -8.37 -18.89
C PRO A 99 7.50 -7.64 -19.60
N THR A 100 7.12 -8.10 -20.78
CA THR A 100 6.08 -7.49 -21.61
C THR A 100 4.73 -7.31 -20.87
N ASN A 101 4.41 -8.20 -19.94
CA ASN A 101 3.15 -8.15 -19.18
C ASN A 101 3.27 -7.35 -17.88
N PHE A 102 4.47 -6.89 -17.51
CA PHE A 102 4.67 -6.25 -16.21
C PHE A 102 3.96 -4.90 -16.09
N GLY A 103 3.77 -4.17 -17.18
CA GLY A 103 3.05 -2.91 -17.18
C GLY A 103 1.60 -3.01 -16.64
N ARG A 104 0.90 -4.11 -16.92
CA ARG A 104 -0.45 -4.36 -16.39
C ARG A 104 -0.41 -4.67 -14.89
N ILE A 105 0.53 -5.50 -14.46
CA ILE A 105 0.74 -5.84 -13.05
C ILE A 105 1.12 -4.58 -12.27
N ALA A 106 2.00 -3.76 -12.81
CA ALA A 106 2.43 -2.51 -12.22
C ALA A 106 1.26 -1.53 -12.04
N ALA A 107 0.42 -1.35 -13.05
CA ALA A 107 -0.74 -0.47 -12.98
C ALA A 107 -1.76 -0.92 -11.92
N GLN A 108 -2.05 -2.22 -11.85
CA GLN A 108 -2.94 -2.77 -10.82
C GLN A 108 -2.35 -2.63 -9.42
N THR A 109 -1.05 -2.92 -9.26
CA THR A 109 -0.34 -2.80 -7.99
C THR A 109 -0.33 -1.35 -7.51
N ALA A 110 0.02 -0.40 -8.38
CA ALA A 110 0.01 1.02 -8.06
C ALA A 110 -1.37 1.49 -7.61
N LYS A 111 -2.44 1.11 -8.34
CA LYS A 111 -3.81 1.42 -7.96
C LYS A 111 -4.18 0.89 -6.57
N GLN A 112 -3.81 -0.36 -6.26
CA GLN A 112 -4.10 -0.97 -4.95
C GLN A 112 -3.35 -0.25 -3.83
N VAL A 113 -2.07 0.09 -4.03
CA VAL A 113 -1.26 0.82 -3.06
C VAL A 113 -1.84 2.19 -2.78
N VAL A 114 -2.23 2.93 -3.82
CA VAL A 114 -2.85 4.25 -3.67
C VAL A 114 -4.15 4.16 -2.87
N ILE A 115 -5.04 3.22 -3.19
CA ILE A 115 -6.29 3.01 -2.45
C ILE A 115 -6.01 2.64 -0.98
N GLN A 116 -5.01 1.80 -0.74
CA GLN A 116 -4.62 1.43 0.62
C GLN A 116 -4.10 2.63 1.39
N LYS A 117 -3.24 3.45 0.80
CA LYS A 117 -2.70 4.66 1.43
C LYS A 117 -3.78 5.70 1.73
N LEU A 118 -4.75 5.87 0.83
CA LEU A 118 -5.91 6.72 1.08
C LEU A 118 -6.73 6.23 2.29
N ARG A 119 -7.01 4.94 2.36
CA ARG A 119 -7.72 4.35 3.50
C ARG A 119 -6.96 4.48 4.82
N GLU A 120 -5.63 4.30 4.78
CA GLU A 120 -4.77 4.50 5.95
C GLU A 120 -4.82 5.95 6.44
N ALA A 121 -4.72 6.92 5.53
CA ALA A 121 -4.81 8.34 5.86
C ALA A 121 -6.20 8.72 6.41
N GLU A 122 -7.29 8.26 5.77
CA GLU A 122 -8.65 8.48 6.28
C GLU A 122 -8.84 7.89 7.68
N ARG A 123 -8.31 6.71 7.93
CA ARG A 123 -8.35 6.07 9.26
C ARG A 123 -7.57 6.88 10.30
N SER A 124 -6.40 7.39 9.94
CA SER A 124 -5.60 8.21 10.86
C SER A 124 -6.34 9.49 11.25
N LEU A 125 -6.96 10.17 10.29
CA LEU A 125 -7.77 11.36 10.56
C LEU A 125 -8.96 11.06 11.48
N ILE A 126 -9.68 9.95 11.23
CA ILE A 126 -10.80 9.53 12.09
C ILE A 126 -10.28 9.18 13.49
N TYR A 127 -9.14 8.49 13.58
CA TYR A 127 -8.53 8.14 14.85
C TYR A 127 -8.17 9.39 15.68
N GLU A 128 -7.51 10.37 15.07
CA GLU A 128 -7.16 11.64 15.72
C GLU A 128 -8.41 12.39 16.17
N GLU A 129 -9.45 12.50 15.33
CA GLU A 129 -10.73 13.13 15.66
C GLU A 129 -11.39 12.48 16.89
N PHE A 130 -11.40 11.15 16.95
CA PHE A 130 -12.03 10.44 18.06
C PHE A 130 -11.13 10.32 19.30
N LEU A 131 -9.81 10.39 19.14
CA LEU A 131 -8.89 10.43 20.27
C LEU A 131 -9.11 11.69 21.15
N GLU A 132 -9.36 12.83 20.50
CA GLU A 132 -9.71 14.08 21.21
C GLU A 132 -11.06 13.99 21.96
N ARG A 133 -11.91 13.06 21.53
CA ARG A 133 -13.25 12.84 22.11
C ARG A 133 -13.29 11.67 23.10
N GLU A 134 -12.17 11.08 23.42
CA GLU A 134 -12.07 10.06 24.47
C GLU A 134 -12.48 10.69 25.81
N GLY A 135 -13.36 9.99 26.54
CA GLY A 135 -13.97 10.56 27.75
C GLY A 135 -15.27 11.34 27.53
N GLU A 136 -15.74 11.48 26.29
CA GLU A 136 -16.99 12.16 25.97
C GLU A 136 -18.18 11.21 25.80
N ILE A 137 -19.38 11.76 25.98
CA ILE A 137 -20.63 11.09 25.64
C ILE A 137 -21.03 11.49 24.22
N VAL A 138 -21.12 10.50 23.33
CA VAL A 138 -21.52 10.67 21.94
C VAL A 138 -22.88 10.07 21.68
N THR A 139 -23.60 10.59 20.70
CA THR A 139 -24.85 10.02 20.23
C THR A 139 -24.61 9.28 18.92
N GLY A 140 -25.01 8.00 18.87
CA GLY A 140 -24.93 7.19 17.69
C GLY A 140 -26.21 6.42 17.42
N THR A 141 -26.22 5.64 16.33
CA THR A 141 -27.34 4.77 15.95
C THR A 141 -26.84 3.34 15.88
N ILE A 142 -27.57 2.43 16.50
CA ILE A 142 -27.25 0.98 16.43
C ILE A 142 -27.44 0.49 15.00
N GLN A 143 -26.35 0.04 14.38
CA GLN A 143 -26.35 -0.43 13.01
C GLN A 143 -26.59 -1.94 12.93
N ARG A 144 -25.93 -2.69 13.81
CA ARG A 144 -26.03 -4.16 13.88
C ARG A 144 -25.72 -4.67 15.28
N ILE A 145 -26.15 -5.89 15.54
CA ILE A 145 -25.88 -6.61 16.78
C ILE A 145 -25.41 -8.01 16.39
N GLU A 146 -24.17 -8.35 16.77
CA GLU A 146 -23.56 -9.64 16.46
C GLU A 146 -22.97 -10.27 17.74
N ALA A 147 -23.30 -11.51 18.03
CA ALA A 147 -22.84 -12.24 19.21
C ALA A 147 -22.90 -11.39 20.52
N ARG A 148 -24.03 -10.69 20.72
CA ARG A 148 -24.29 -9.75 21.84
C ARG A 148 -23.46 -8.45 21.79
N THR A 149 -22.56 -8.26 20.85
CA THR A 149 -21.83 -7.01 20.65
C THR A 149 -22.69 -6.04 19.85
N VAL A 150 -22.84 -4.82 20.33
CA VAL A 150 -23.59 -3.76 19.68
C VAL A 150 -22.65 -2.86 18.90
N TYR A 151 -22.93 -2.67 17.62
CA TYR A 151 -22.17 -1.80 16.74
C TYR A 151 -22.94 -0.50 16.50
N ILE A 152 -22.31 0.62 16.78
CA ILE A 152 -22.94 1.94 16.82
C ILE A 152 -22.28 2.82 15.75
N THR A 153 -23.08 3.32 14.80
CA THR A 153 -22.58 4.29 13.81
C THR A 153 -22.41 5.67 14.46
N LEU A 154 -21.19 6.21 14.37
CA LEU A 154 -20.79 7.52 14.87
C LEU A 154 -20.40 8.48 13.73
N GLY A 155 -21.21 8.51 12.67
CA GLY A 155 -20.91 9.26 11.45
C GLY A 155 -20.03 8.51 10.48
N ARG A 156 -18.72 8.78 10.46
CA ARG A 156 -17.76 8.14 9.54
C ARG A 156 -17.14 6.86 10.07
N THR A 157 -17.34 6.57 11.34
CA THR A 157 -16.77 5.40 12.00
C THR A 157 -17.83 4.63 12.77
N GLU A 158 -17.44 3.48 13.27
CA GLU A 158 -18.27 2.57 14.03
C GLU A 158 -17.67 2.39 15.44
N GLY A 159 -18.49 2.62 16.47
CA GLY A 159 -18.17 2.29 17.86
C GLY A 159 -18.61 0.87 18.17
N ILE A 160 -17.87 0.20 19.04
CA ILE A 160 -18.15 -1.18 19.48
C ILE A 160 -18.47 -1.16 20.98
N MET A 161 -19.64 -1.64 21.36
CA MET A 161 -20.07 -1.83 22.74
C MET A 161 -20.11 -3.32 23.03
N LEU A 162 -19.14 -3.79 23.81
CA LEU A 162 -19.06 -5.19 24.20
C LEU A 162 -20.17 -5.55 25.19
N PRO A 163 -20.49 -6.83 25.40
CA PRO A 163 -21.48 -7.26 26.38
C PRO A 163 -21.17 -6.79 27.83
N SER A 164 -19.88 -6.62 28.17
CA SER A 164 -19.43 -6.07 29.44
C SER A 164 -19.78 -4.59 29.66
N ASP A 165 -19.95 -3.86 28.56
CA ASP A 165 -20.11 -2.41 28.55
C ASP A 165 -21.61 -2.02 28.44
N GLN A 166 -22.47 -3.03 28.28
CA GLN A 166 -23.90 -2.87 28.17
C GLN A 166 -24.59 -2.77 29.53
N ILE A 167 -25.66 -1.98 29.60
CA ILE A 167 -26.45 -1.85 30.82
C ILE A 167 -27.32 -3.09 30.99
N ASN A 168 -27.23 -3.74 32.14
CA ASN A 168 -27.99 -4.94 32.45
C ASN A 168 -29.51 -4.61 32.42
N GLY A 169 -30.25 -5.39 31.61
CA GLY A 169 -31.70 -5.24 31.45
C GLY A 169 -32.12 -4.24 30.38
N GLU A 170 -31.20 -3.50 29.78
CA GLU A 170 -31.50 -2.66 28.62
C GLU A 170 -31.61 -3.51 27.35
N ARG A 171 -32.59 -3.16 26.51
CA ARG A 171 -32.75 -3.79 25.20
C ARG A 171 -32.19 -2.90 24.12
N TYR A 172 -31.33 -3.44 23.29
CA TYR A 172 -30.71 -2.76 22.16
C TYR A 172 -31.38 -3.24 20.87
N GLU A 173 -31.86 -2.29 20.06
CA GLU A 173 -32.55 -2.59 18.79
C GLU A 173 -31.84 -1.89 17.62
N ILE A 174 -31.81 -2.55 16.47
CA ILE A 174 -31.22 -1.97 15.25
C ILE A 174 -32.02 -0.73 14.85
N GLY A 175 -31.34 0.38 14.54
CA GLY A 175 -31.96 1.67 14.23
C GLY A 175 -32.20 2.57 15.44
N GLN A 176 -32.04 2.06 16.67
CA GLN A 176 -32.18 2.84 17.89
C GLN A 176 -31.04 3.86 18.03
N ARG A 177 -31.38 5.11 18.39
CA ARG A 177 -30.41 6.12 18.78
C ARG A 177 -30.08 5.98 20.26
N ILE A 178 -28.79 5.90 20.55
CA ILE A 178 -28.30 5.78 21.91
C ILE A 178 -27.19 6.79 22.22
N LYS A 179 -27.00 7.08 23.50
CA LYS A 179 -25.86 7.83 24.00
C LYS A 179 -24.87 6.82 24.56
N ALA A 180 -23.62 6.92 24.11
CA ALA A 180 -22.56 6.04 24.57
C ALA A 180 -21.35 6.87 25.02
N TYR A 181 -20.65 6.40 26.06
CA TYR A 181 -19.42 6.99 26.55
C TYR A 181 -18.24 6.35 25.81
N ILE A 182 -17.34 7.17 25.27
CA ILE A 182 -16.12 6.70 24.64
C ILE A 182 -15.07 6.54 25.74
N TYR A 183 -14.75 5.31 26.09
CA TYR A 183 -13.74 5.03 27.11
C TYR A 183 -12.37 4.68 26.53
N GLU A 184 -12.32 4.28 25.27
CA GLU A 184 -11.06 3.93 24.60
C GLU A 184 -11.19 4.08 23.08
N VAL A 185 -10.19 4.64 22.45
CA VAL A 185 -10.07 4.74 21.00
C VAL A 185 -8.87 3.93 20.52
N LYS A 186 -9.11 2.95 19.65
CA LYS A 186 -8.06 2.05 19.12
C LYS A 186 -7.89 2.21 17.62
N ASN A 187 -6.66 2.37 17.18
CA ASN A 187 -6.32 2.30 15.76
C ASN A 187 -6.04 0.83 15.38
N THR A 188 -7.11 0.05 15.16
CA THR A 188 -7.00 -1.34 14.73
C THR A 188 -7.16 -1.46 13.22
N SER A 189 -6.17 -2.10 12.57
CA SER A 189 -6.32 -2.59 11.20
C SER A 189 -7.14 -3.87 11.21
N LYS A 190 -8.38 -3.84 10.72
CA LYS A 190 -9.05 -5.04 10.26
C LYS A 190 -8.90 -5.18 8.76
#